data_c7c90ba933379541b0160095bc715b83
#
_entry.id   c7c90ba933379541b0160095bc715b83
#
_cell.length_a   1.000
_cell.length_b   1.000
_cell.length_c   1.000
_cell.angle_alpha   90.00
_cell.angle_beta   90.00
_cell.angle_gamma   90.00
#
_symmetry.space_group_name_H-M   'P 1'
#
loop_
_entity.id
_entity.type
_entity.pdbx_description
1 polymer ?
#
loop_
_entity_poly.entity_id
_entity_poly.type
_entity_poly.pdbx_seq_one_letter_code
_entity_poly.pdbx_strand_id
1 'polypeptide(L)'
;MRNFRSCATLKRIGITLGDCAGIGPEIVDLALKSARLPDSADYIVVGKYPDCSLGKPTLETARAAAAALEEAVTRARRDELDAVVTGPVHKAQMYQAGFKFPGQTEFFAERCGVKNFAMCLTGGKITVALVTTHIPLNEVSGALKQDEIVRVGQLLVDFLRCRSYESPRIAVAGLNPHAGESGKLGREEIEIIEPAVAELQSAIRNPQSAIEGPLSPDTVFHRAAEGEFDAVLCMYHDQGLIPLKLHAFHEGVNVTLGLPFPRTSPDHGTAFEIAGKGVARADSMIAAINLAVELAKKRKRA
;
A
#
# COMPACT_ATOMS: atom_id res chain seq x y z
N MET A 1 -39.61 -12.14 22.07
CA MET A 1 -38.93 -11.02 21.40
C MET A 1 -37.86 -11.59 20.46
N ARG A 2 -38.06 -11.55 19.15
CA ARG A 2 -37.08 -12.03 18.17
C ARG A 2 -36.04 -10.92 17.99
N ASN A 3 -34.80 -11.22 18.43
CA ASN A 3 -33.66 -10.34 18.12
C ASN A 3 -33.48 -10.27 16.62
N PHE A 4 -33.85 -9.15 16.00
CA PHE A 4 -33.39 -8.79 14.67
C PHE A 4 -31.88 -8.54 14.76
N ARG A 5 -31.07 -9.57 14.47
CA ARG A 5 -29.67 -9.33 14.08
C ARG A 5 -29.73 -8.48 12.81
N SER A 6 -29.28 -7.25 12.88
CA SER A 6 -29.02 -6.42 11.72
C SER A 6 -28.19 -7.27 10.75
N CYS A 7 -28.75 -7.58 9.59
CA CYS A 7 -28.02 -8.25 8.52
C CYS A 7 -27.00 -7.22 7.98
N ALA A 8 -25.83 -7.16 8.62
CA ALA A 8 -24.74 -6.35 8.11
C ALA A 8 -24.41 -6.86 6.70
N THR A 9 -24.64 -6.04 5.70
CA THR A 9 -24.31 -6.37 4.31
C THR A 9 -22.81 -6.71 4.22
N LEU A 10 -22.49 -7.88 3.67
CA LEU A 10 -21.11 -8.33 3.45
C LEU A 10 -20.36 -7.28 2.61
N LYS A 11 -19.10 -7.05 2.94
CA LYS A 11 -18.24 -6.18 2.15
C LYS A 11 -17.77 -6.90 0.89
N ARG A 12 -17.93 -6.27 -0.27
CA ARG A 12 -17.58 -6.85 -1.58
C ARG A 12 -16.14 -6.46 -1.92
N ILE A 13 -15.25 -7.44 -1.90
CA ILE A 13 -13.83 -7.26 -2.16
C ILE A 13 -13.53 -7.80 -3.56
N GLY A 14 -13.20 -6.89 -4.48
CA GLY A 14 -12.77 -7.26 -5.83
C GLY A 14 -11.29 -7.66 -5.84
N ILE A 15 -10.97 -8.81 -6.43
CA ILE A 15 -9.61 -9.34 -6.49
C ILE A 15 -9.23 -9.56 -7.94
N THR A 16 -8.20 -8.89 -8.46
CA THR A 16 -7.64 -9.19 -9.77
C THR A 16 -6.51 -10.21 -9.65
N LEU A 17 -6.38 -11.11 -10.63
CA LEU A 17 -5.31 -12.12 -10.61
C LEU A 17 -3.93 -11.54 -10.98
N GLY A 18 -3.90 -10.33 -11.57
CA GLY A 18 -2.68 -9.79 -12.18
C GLY A 18 -2.36 -10.48 -13.50
N ASP A 19 -1.08 -10.73 -13.79
CA ASP A 19 -0.70 -11.50 -14.97
C ASP A 19 -0.96 -13.00 -14.71
N CYS A 20 -1.91 -13.59 -15.47
CA CYS A 20 -2.35 -14.96 -15.24
C CYS A 20 -1.27 -16.03 -15.58
N ALA A 21 -0.22 -15.67 -16.31
CA ALA A 21 0.92 -16.55 -16.52
C ALA A 21 1.89 -16.61 -15.32
N GLY A 22 1.75 -15.71 -14.35
CA GLY A 22 2.52 -15.68 -13.10
C GLY A 22 1.87 -16.46 -11.96
N ILE A 23 2.35 -16.21 -10.74
CA ILE A 23 1.81 -16.83 -9.51
C ILE A 23 0.46 -16.25 -9.06
N GLY A 24 -0.02 -15.18 -9.70
CA GLY A 24 -1.25 -14.49 -9.29
C GLY A 24 -2.46 -15.42 -9.12
N PRO A 25 -2.83 -16.26 -10.11
CA PRO A 25 -3.93 -17.22 -9.96
C PRO A 25 -3.73 -18.19 -8.80
N GLU A 26 -2.51 -18.74 -8.64
CA GLU A 26 -2.16 -19.70 -7.60
C GLU A 26 -2.31 -19.09 -6.20
N ILE A 27 -1.74 -17.90 -5.96
CA ILE A 27 -1.81 -17.26 -4.65
C ILE A 27 -3.21 -16.75 -4.29
N VAL A 28 -4.03 -16.37 -5.28
CA VAL A 28 -5.44 -15.99 -5.05
C VAL A 28 -6.27 -17.23 -4.71
N ASP A 29 -6.12 -18.32 -5.44
CA ASP A 29 -6.82 -19.58 -5.15
C ASP A 29 -6.48 -20.12 -3.75
N LEU A 30 -5.18 -20.14 -3.41
CA LEU A 30 -4.71 -20.53 -2.07
C LEU A 30 -5.27 -19.61 -0.98
N ALA A 31 -5.31 -18.28 -1.23
CA ALA A 31 -5.87 -17.33 -0.29
C ALA A 31 -7.36 -17.56 -0.06
N LEU A 32 -8.15 -17.72 -1.14
CA LEU A 32 -9.60 -17.92 -1.05
C LEU A 32 -10.00 -19.26 -0.40
N LYS A 33 -9.16 -20.27 -0.50
CA LYS A 33 -9.35 -21.56 0.20
C LYS A 33 -8.87 -21.54 1.65
N SER A 34 -8.20 -20.48 2.06
CA SER A 34 -7.63 -20.37 3.40
C SER A 34 -8.70 -20.01 4.44
N ALA A 35 -8.70 -20.68 5.59
CA ALA A 35 -9.50 -20.30 6.76
C ALA A 35 -9.03 -18.98 7.43
N ARG A 36 -8.02 -18.30 6.87
CA ARG A 36 -7.46 -17.03 7.39
C ARG A 36 -8.20 -15.79 6.89
N LEU A 37 -9.16 -15.94 5.98
CA LEU A 37 -9.97 -14.81 5.48
C LEU A 37 -11.25 -14.64 6.31
N PRO A 38 -11.70 -13.39 6.56
CA PRO A 38 -12.92 -13.13 7.33
C PRO A 38 -14.20 -13.55 6.59
N ASP A 39 -15.11 -14.20 7.28
CA ASP A 39 -16.48 -14.52 6.76
C ASP A 39 -17.36 -13.27 6.58
N SER A 40 -16.86 -12.08 6.97
CA SER A 40 -17.60 -10.81 6.91
C SER A 40 -17.51 -10.11 5.56
N ALA A 41 -16.96 -10.77 4.54
CA ALA A 41 -16.79 -10.24 3.20
C ALA A 41 -17.16 -11.26 2.13
N ASP A 42 -17.53 -10.73 0.96
CA ASP A 42 -17.74 -11.47 -0.28
C ASP A 42 -16.55 -11.21 -1.21
N TYR A 43 -15.90 -12.27 -1.70
CA TYR A 43 -14.68 -12.21 -2.48
C TYR A 43 -14.97 -12.47 -3.94
N ILE A 44 -14.74 -11.47 -4.78
CA ILE A 44 -15.11 -11.47 -6.19
C ILE A 44 -13.85 -11.39 -7.05
N VAL A 45 -13.53 -12.45 -7.77
CA VAL A 45 -12.47 -12.40 -8.78
C VAL A 45 -12.93 -11.54 -9.95
N VAL A 46 -12.16 -10.50 -10.28
CA VAL A 46 -12.48 -9.51 -11.30
C VAL A 46 -11.62 -9.71 -12.53
N GLY A 47 -12.22 -9.63 -13.68
CA GLY A 47 -11.57 -9.76 -14.99
C GLY A 47 -11.80 -11.11 -15.65
N LYS A 48 -11.51 -11.13 -16.95
CA LYS A 48 -11.50 -12.35 -17.78
C LYS A 48 -10.06 -12.64 -18.18
N TYR A 49 -9.65 -13.87 -17.98
CA TYR A 49 -8.27 -14.28 -18.24
C TYR A 49 -8.24 -15.38 -19.32
N PRO A 50 -7.32 -15.28 -20.30
CA PRO A 50 -7.16 -16.32 -21.29
C PRO A 50 -6.53 -17.57 -20.68
N ASP A 51 -6.72 -18.70 -21.33
CA ASP A 51 -5.91 -19.88 -21.10
C ASP A 51 -4.46 -19.55 -21.47
N CYS A 52 -3.53 -19.82 -20.56
CA CYS A 52 -2.14 -19.46 -20.75
C CYS A 52 -1.18 -20.52 -20.20
N SER A 53 0.03 -20.57 -20.73
CA SER A 53 1.09 -21.39 -20.18
C SER A 53 1.73 -20.69 -18.99
N LEU A 54 1.68 -21.31 -17.81
CA LEU A 54 2.30 -20.78 -16.61
C LEU A 54 3.81 -20.56 -16.80
N GLY A 55 4.33 -19.48 -16.29
CA GLY A 55 5.73 -19.05 -16.43
C GLY A 55 6.07 -18.43 -17.79
N LYS A 56 5.11 -18.33 -18.73
CA LYS A 56 5.33 -17.78 -20.08
C LYS A 56 4.39 -16.62 -20.36
N PRO A 57 4.72 -15.41 -19.87
CA PRO A 57 3.88 -14.23 -20.11
C PRO A 57 3.82 -13.87 -21.58
N THR A 58 2.67 -13.39 -22.00
CA THR A 58 2.40 -12.96 -23.39
C THR A 58 1.78 -11.56 -23.38
N LEU A 59 1.72 -10.95 -24.56
CA LEU A 59 1.00 -9.68 -24.71
C LEU A 59 -0.50 -9.83 -24.40
N GLU A 60 -1.08 -11.00 -24.62
CA GLU A 60 -2.48 -11.30 -24.31
C GLU A 60 -2.71 -11.38 -22.81
N THR A 61 -1.83 -12.05 -22.02
CA THR A 61 -1.95 -12.09 -20.57
C THR A 61 -1.78 -10.71 -19.94
N ALA A 62 -0.89 -9.87 -20.48
CA ALA A 62 -0.73 -8.48 -20.05
C ALA A 62 -1.96 -7.62 -20.36
N ARG A 63 -2.58 -7.78 -21.54
CA ARG A 63 -3.84 -7.09 -21.88
C ARG A 63 -4.98 -7.51 -20.97
N ALA A 64 -5.09 -8.79 -20.66
CA ALA A 64 -6.08 -9.29 -19.72
C ALA A 64 -5.89 -8.69 -18.34
N ALA A 65 -4.64 -8.62 -17.83
CA ALA A 65 -4.33 -7.98 -16.56
C ALA A 65 -4.71 -6.49 -16.57
N ALA A 66 -4.41 -5.75 -17.63
CA ALA A 66 -4.80 -4.34 -17.78
C ALA A 66 -6.31 -4.17 -17.78
N ALA A 67 -7.05 -4.99 -18.54
CA ALA A 67 -8.51 -4.97 -18.60
C ALA A 67 -9.14 -5.28 -17.23
N ALA A 68 -8.57 -6.21 -16.45
CA ALA A 68 -9.03 -6.52 -15.11
C ALA A 68 -8.86 -5.34 -14.15
N LEU A 69 -7.76 -4.57 -14.25
CA LEU A 69 -7.57 -3.34 -13.47
C LEU A 69 -8.62 -2.27 -13.85
N GLU A 70 -8.90 -2.08 -15.16
CA GLU A 70 -9.93 -1.14 -15.62
C GLU A 70 -11.34 -1.54 -15.15
N GLU A 71 -11.68 -2.83 -15.19
CA GLU A 71 -12.94 -3.34 -14.64
C GLU A 71 -13.03 -3.11 -13.13
N ALA A 72 -11.96 -3.44 -12.38
CA ALA A 72 -11.94 -3.31 -10.94
C ALA A 72 -12.13 -1.84 -10.48
N VAL A 73 -11.41 -0.89 -11.10
CA VAL A 73 -11.56 0.54 -10.77
C VAL A 73 -12.95 1.04 -11.13
N THR A 74 -13.49 0.63 -12.28
CA THR A 74 -14.83 1.03 -12.73
C THR A 74 -15.91 0.57 -11.77
N ARG A 75 -15.87 -0.70 -11.34
CA ARG A 75 -16.82 -1.27 -10.39
C ARG A 75 -16.68 -0.65 -8.99
N ALA A 76 -15.44 -0.38 -8.54
CA ALA A 76 -15.22 0.28 -7.25
C ALA A 76 -15.73 1.73 -7.22
N ARG A 77 -15.59 2.46 -8.33
CA ARG A 77 -16.15 3.82 -8.49
C ARG A 77 -17.67 3.86 -8.56
N ARG A 78 -18.31 2.77 -8.97
CA ARG A 78 -19.78 2.60 -8.98
C ARG A 78 -20.33 2.01 -7.68
N ASP A 79 -19.50 1.92 -6.64
CA ASP A 79 -19.85 1.27 -5.36
C ASP A 79 -20.34 -0.20 -5.49
N GLU A 80 -19.98 -0.86 -6.61
CA GLU A 80 -20.19 -2.30 -6.78
C GLU A 80 -19.16 -3.13 -6.00
N LEU A 81 -18.01 -2.53 -5.67
CA LEU A 81 -16.96 -3.09 -4.81
C LEU A 81 -16.65 -2.12 -3.68
N ASP A 82 -16.43 -2.64 -2.48
CA ASP A 82 -16.07 -1.85 -1.31
C ASP A 82 -14.57 -1.63 -1.17
N ALA A 83 -13.76 -2.54 -1.74
CA ALA A 83 -12.31 -2.45 -1.86
C ALA A 83 -11.80 -3.26 -3.05
N VAL A 84 -10.56 -3.01 -3.45
CA VAL A 84 -9.87 -3.72 -4.53
C VAL A 84 -8.54 -4.28 -4.03
N VAL A 85 -8.29 -5.56 -4.29
CA VAL A 85 -7.00 -6.22 -4.09
C VAL A 85 -6.44 -6.58 -5.46
N THR A 86 -5.22 -6.13 -5.76
CA THR A 86 -4.66 -6.37 -7.09
C THR A 86 -3.53 -7.39 -7.05
N GLY A 87 -3.61 -8.39 -7.92
CA GLY A 87 -2.54 -9.34 -8.15
C GLY A 87 -1.32 -8.70 -8.83
N PRO A 88 -0.16 -9.40 -8.81
CA PRO A 88 1.08 -8.90 -9.37
C PRO A 88 1.04 -8.84 -10.91
N VAL A 89 1.63 -7.78 -11.47
CA VAL A 89 1.72 -7.57 -12.92
C VAL A 89 3.17 -7.41 -13.38
N HIS A 90 3.45 -7.77 -14.62
CA HIS A 90 4.78 -7.61 -15.23
C HIS A 90 4.86 -6.30 -15.99
N LYS A 91 5.53 -5.28 -15.43
CA LYS A 91 5.56 -3.92 -15.97
C LYS A 91 5.98 -3.85 -17.45
N ALA A 92 7.04 -4.56 -17.85
CA ALA A 92 7.53 -4.51 -19.22
C ALA A 92 6.49 -5.04 -20.24
N GLN A 93 5.78 -6.12 -19.91
CA GLN A 93 4.69 -6.65 -20.74
C GLN A 93 3.48 -5.70 -20.75
N MET A 94 3.16 -5.09 -19.61
CA MET A 94 2.09 -4.10 -19.52
C MET A 94 2.37 -2.88 -20.42
N TYR A 95 3.61 -2.36 -20.45
CA TYR A 95 3.99 -1.28 -21.36
C TYR A 95 3.85 -1.66 -22.81
N GLN A 96 4.27 -2.87 -23.21
CA GLN A 96 4.07 -3.39 -24.56
C GLN A 96 2.59 -3.56 -24.91
N ALA A 97 1.74 -3.84 -23.92
CA ALA A 97 0.29 -3.90 -24.05
C ALA A 97 -0.40 -2.52 -24.13
N GLY A 98 0.38 -1.43 -24.03
CA GLY A 98 -0.13 -0.06 -24.08
C GLY A 98 -0.49 0.56 -22.73
N PHE A 99 -0.15 -0.07 -21.63
CA PHE A 99 -0.30 0.48 -20.28
C PHE A 99 0.74 1.60 -20.06
N LYS A 100 0.28 2.84 -19.84
CA LYS A 100 1.12 4.05 -19.86
C LYS A 100 1.53 4.56 -18.46
N PHE A 101 1.31 3.76 -17.42
CA PHE A 101 1.53 4.18 -16.03
C PHE A 101 2.80 3.56 -15.45
N PRO A 102 3.55 4.28 -14.60
CA PRO A 102 4.73 3.74 -13.91
C PRO A 102 4.41 2.53 -13.03
N GLY A 103 3.19 2.50 -12.49
CA GLY A 103 2.70 1.41 -11.66
C GLY A 103 1.18 1.41 -11.51
N GLN A 104 0.69 0.46 -10.72
CA GLN A 104 -0.74 0.36 -10.44
C GLN A 104 -1.23 1.52 -9.56
N THR A 105 -0.41 2.07 -8.70
CA THR A 105 -0.74 3.22 -7.84
C THR A 105 -1.16 4.43 -8.66
N GLU A 106 -0.32 4.82 -9.62
CA GLU A 106 -0.57 5.96 -10.51
C GLU A 106 -1.76 5.70 -11.44
N PHE A 107 -1.93 4.45 -11.90
CA PHE A 107 -3.10 4.04 -12.67
C PHE A 107 -4.41 4.27 -11.90
N PHE A 108 -4.51 3.76 -10.66
CA PHE A 108 -5.72 3.93 -9.85
C PHE A 108 -5.98 5.40 -9.51
N ALA A 109 -4.94 6.17 -9.19
CA ALA A 109 -5.04 7.60 -8.90
C ALA A 109 -5.61 8.37 -10.10
N GLU A 110 -5.09 8.14 -11.31
CA GLU A 110 -5.58 8.80 -12.52
C GLU A 110 -7.02 8.40 -12.83
N ARG A 111 -7.35 7.10 -12.80
CA ARG A 111 -8.72 6.62 -13.07
C ARG A 111 -9.75 7.15 -12.05
N CYS A 112 -9.32 7.44 -10.85
CA CYS A 112 -10.16 8.06 -9.82
C CYS A 112 -10.16 9.58 -9.85
N GLY A 113 -9.34 10.22 -10.70
CA GLY A 113 -9.18 11.69 -10.73
C GLY A 113 -8.51 12.24 -9.47
N VAL A 114 -7.73 11.42 -8.76
CA VAL A 114 -7.07 11.76 -7.49
C VAL A 114 -5.65 12.24 -7.77
N LYS A 115 -5.31 13.43 -7.28
CA LYS A 115 -3.95 13.97 -7.30
C LYS A 115 -3.23 13.79 -5.96
N ASN A 116 -4.00 13.75 -4.87
CA ASN A 116 -3.47 13.58 -3.52
C ASN A 116 -3.47 12.09 -3.14
N PHE A 117 -2.40 11.39 -3.47
CA PHE A 117 -2.19 9.99 -3.14
C PHE A 117 -0.75 9.74 -2.69
N ALA A 118 -0.51 8.64 -1.99
CA ALA A 118 0.83 8.24 -1.57
C ALA A 118 0.95 6.71 -1.52
N MET A 119 2.19 6.23 -1.57
CA MET A 119 2.54 4.83 -1.40
C MET A 119 2.79 4.54 0.09
N CYS A 120 2.11 3.53 0.59
CA CYS A 120 2.29 3.02 1.95
C CYS A 120 2.48 1.52 1.89
N LEU A 121 3.34 0.99 2.75
CA LEU A 121 3.50 -0.45 2.93
C LEU A 121 3.35 -0.80 4.40
N THR A 122 2.75 -1.95 4.66
CA THR A 122 2.58 -2.47 6.03
C THR A 122 2.84 -3.97 6.05
N GLY A 123 3.47 -4.45 7.11
CA GLY A 123 3.76 -5.86 7.30
C GLY A 123 4.32 -6.13 8.70
N GLY A 124 3.87 -7.20 9.34
CA GLY A 124 4.23 -7.45 10.73
C GLY A 124 3.87 -6.28 11.63
N LYS A 125 4.87 -5.71 12.30
CA LYS A 125 4.72 -4.55 13.19
C LYS A 125 5.11 -3.21 12.54
N ILE A 126 5.57 -3.20 11.29
CA ILE A 126 6.08 -2.00 10.63
C ILE A 126 5.08 -1.51 9.58
N THR A 127 4.76 -0.23 9.65
CA THR A 127 4.03 0.51 8.61
C THR A 127 4.88 1.69 8.17
N VAL A 128 5.04 1.89 6.86
CA VAL A 128 5.83 2.99 6.29
C VAL A 128 5.04 3.71 5.19
N ALA A 129 5.12 5.04 5.15
CA ALA A 129 4.68 5.83 4.02
C ALA A 129 5.87 6.56 3.40
N LEU A 130 5.86 6.75 2.09
CA LEU A 130 6.99 7.23 1.32
C LEU A 130 6.72 8.62 0.75
N VAL A 131 7.58 9.59 1.09
CA VAL A 131 7.52 10.95 0.55
C VAL A 131 8.00 10.95 -0.91
N THR A 132 9.16 10.36 -1.17
CA THR A 132 9.63 10.10 -2.54
C THR A 132 9.65 8.60 -2.82
N THR A 133 9.37 8.20 -4.06
CA THR A 133 9.25 6.79 -4.44
C THR A 133 10.31 6.39 -5.47
N HIS A 134 9.97 6.33 -6.75
CA HIS A 134 10.79 5.74 -7.80
C HIS A 134 11.70 6.78 -8.49
N ILE A 135 12.51 7.47 -7.70
CA ILE A 135 13.54 8.40 -8.21
C ILE A 135 14.96 7.92 -7.81
N PRO A 136 16.00 8.29 -8.55
CA PRO A 136 17.38 8.00 -8.19
C PRO A 136 17.74 8.56 -6.81
N LEU A 137 18.56 7.84 -6.05
CA LEU A 137 18.92 8.24 -4.67
C LEU A 137 19.58 9.64 -4.62
N ASN A 138 20.38 9.97 -5.62
CA ASN A 138 21.03 11.28 -5.72
C ASN A 138 20.08 12.45 -6.01
N GLU A 139 18.82 12.16 -6.39
CA GLU A 139 17.80 13.18 -6.64
C GLU A 139 16.91 13.41 -5.41
N VAL A 140 16.96 12.54 -4.39
CA VAL A 140 16.06 12.56 -3.24
C VAL A 140 16.15 13.88 -2.48
N SER A 141 17.36 14.33 -2.11
CA SER A 141 17.54 15.59 -1.36
C SER A 141 16.93 16.77 -2.11
N GLY A 142 17.17 16.89 -3.43
CA GLY A 142 16.62 17.96 -4.26
C GLY A 142 15.10 17.87 -4.51
N ALA A 143 14.52 16.67 -4.34
CA ALA A 143 13.08 16.43 -4.53
C ALA A 143 12.27 16.65 -3.26
N LEU A 144 12.89 16.65 -2.07
CA LEU A 144 12.18 16.85 -0.81
C LEU A 144 11.61 18.27 -0.72
N LYS A 145 10.34 18.33 -0.30
CA LYS A 145 9.63 19.59 -0.05
C LYS A 145 8.80 19.44 1.22
N GLN A 146 8.71 20.53 1.99
CA GLN A 146 7.92 20.59 3.22
C GLN A 146 6.46 20.19 2.98
N ASP A 147 5.82 20.76 1.96
CA ASP A 147 4.43 20.51 1.60
C ASP A 147 4.16 19.04 1.25
N GLU A 148 5.11 18.36 0.59
CA GLU A 148 5.00 16.93 0.27
C GLU A 148 5.10 16.05 1.53
N ILE A 149 6.00 16.37 2.47
CA ILE A 149 6.11 15.66 3.75
C ILE A 149 4.81 15.80 4.54
N VAL A 150 4.26 17.02 4.63
CA VAL A 150 3.00 17.32 5.31
C VAL A 150 1.84 16.57 4.64
N ARG A 151 1.76 16.62 3.31
CA ARG A 151 0.72 15.95 2.51
C ARG A 151 0.71 14.44 2.74
N VAL A 152 1.86 13.78 2.61
CA VAL A 152 1.97 12.33 2.80
C VAL A 152 1.72 11.96 4.27
N GLY A 153 2.20 12.77 5.20
CA GLY A 153 1.96 12.60 6.63
C GLY A 153 0.47 12.64 6.98
N GLN A 154 -0.31 13.57 6.41
CA GLN A 154 -1.77 13.65 6.60
C GLN A 154 -2.47 12.40 6.05
N LEU A 155 -2.10 11.93 4.85
CA LEU A 155 -2.63 10.68 4.28
C LEU A 155 -2.32 9.47 5.17
N LEU A 156 -1.14 9.43 5.78
CA LEU A 156 -0.76 8.38 6.71
C LEU A 156 -1.58 8.42 8.00
N VAL A 157 -1.82 9.61 8.56
CA VAL A 157 -2.72 9.79 9.71
C VAL A 157 -4.12 9.28 9.42
N ASP A 158 -4.69 9.66 8.27
CA ASP A 158 -6.03 9.24 7.86
C ASP A 158 -6.11 7.73 7.65
N PHE A 159 -5.08 7.13 7.08
CA PHE A 159 -4.97 5.67 6.94
C PHE A 159 -4.95 4.97 8.30
N LEU A 160 -4.14 5.44 9.25
CA LEU A 160 -4.08 4.85 10.59
C LEU A 160 -5.40 5.00 11.35
N ARG A 161 -6.09 6.13 11.20
CA ARG A 161 -7.45 6.32 11.75
C ARG A 161 -8.47 5.34 11.14
N CYS A 162 -8.37 5.08 9.84
CA CYS A 162 -9.18 4.04 9.19
C CYS A 162 -8.89 2.63 9.76
N ARG A 163 -7.67 2.38 10.25
CA ARG A 163 -7.26 1.18 10.96
C ARG A 163 -7.58 1.19 12.47
N SER A 164 -8.40 2.15 12.93
CA SER A 164 -8.82 2.29 14.32
C SER A 164 -7.73 2.75 15.29
N TYR A 165 -6.66 3.36 14.82
CA TYR A 165 -5.74 4.12 15.65
C TYR A 165 -6.34 5.50 15.90
N GLU A 166 -7.02 5.70 17.01
CA GLU A 166 -7.68 6.99 17.32
C GLU A 166 -6.66 8.12 17.50
N SER A 167 -5.51 7.82 18.06
CA SER A 167 -4.41 8.73 18.35
C SER A 167 -3.09 8.19 17.80
N PRO A 168 -2.90 8.22 16.45
CA PRO A 168 -1.72 7.61 15.83
C PRO A 168 -0.43 8.32 16.26
N ARG A 169 0.60 7.53 16.50
CA ARG A 169 1.97 7.96 16.82
C ARG A 169 2.83 7.70 15.59
N ILE A 170 3.31 8.76 14.96
CA ILE A 170 4.08 8.69 13.72
C ILE A 170 5.49 9.21 13.95
N ALA A 171 6.47 8.40 13.63
CA ALA A 171 7.85 8.83 13.53
C ALA A 171 8.12 9.40 12.14
N VAL A 172 8.79 10.53 12.05
CA VAL A 172 9.30 11.08 10.79
C VAL A 172 10.81 10.83 10.75
N ALA A 173 11.25 9.99 9.80
CA ALA A 173 12.66 9.69 9.65
C ALA A 173 13.44 10.90 9.10
N GLY A 174 14.64 11.14 9.60
CA GLY A 174 15.58 12.05 8.95
C GLY A 174 16.03 11.51 7.59
N LEU A 175 16.56 12.37 6.74
CA LEU A 175 17.16 11.99 5.47
C LEU A 175 18.61 11.52 5.68
N ASN A 176 19.37 12.32 6.45
CA ASN A 176 20.80 12.15 6.63
C ASN A 176 21.14 11.27 7.84
N PRO A 177 22.36 10.70 7.91
CA PRO A 177 22.82 9.97 9.08
C PRO A 177 22.66 10.80 10.36
N HIS A 178 22.23 10.14 11.44
CA HIS A 178 21.99 10.78 12.76
C HIS A 178 21.08 12.02 12.68
N ALA A 179 20.10 12.02 11.75
CA ALA A 179 19.23 13.16 11.49
C ALA A 179 20.01 14.48 11.27
N GLY A 180 21.07 14.41 10.46
CA GLY A 180 21.86 15.58 10.04
C GLY A 180 22.86 16.10 11.05
N GLU A 181 22.99 15.51 12.26
CA GLU A 181 23.96 15.91 13.31
C GLU A 181 23.98 17.43 13.54
N SER A 182 22.83 18.04 13.75
CA SER A 182 22.66 19.51 13.90
C SER A 182 23.19 20.30 12.68
N GLY A 183 23.02 19.76 11.48
CA GLY A 183 23.40 20.40 10.21
C GLY A 183 24.83 20.14 9.74
N LYS A 184 25.60 19.28 10.44
CA LYS A 184 26.97 18.91 10.04
C LYS A 184 26.99 17.88 8.91
N LEU A 185 25.99 17.01 8.82
CA LEU A 185 25.86 15.94 7.83
C LEU A 185 24.76 16.19 6.80
N GLY A 186 24.27 17.42 6.69
CA GLY A 186 23.18 17.85 5.84
C GLY A 186 22.28 18.84 6.59
N ARG A 187 21.49 19.59 5.86
CA ARG A 187 20.63 20.63 6.43
C ARG A 187 19.16 20.40 6.15
N GLU A 188 18.82 19.33 5.43
CA GLU A 188 17.45 18.98 5.04
C GLU A 188 16.56 18.77 6.26
N GLU A 189 17.10 18.26 7.35
CA GLU A 189 16.37 18.11 8.62
C GLU A 189 15.93 19.49 9.14
N ILE A 190 16.84 20.42 9.24
CA ILE A 190 16.59 21.76 9.80
C ILE A 190 15.74 22.61 8.85
N GLU A 191 16.02 22.55 7.54
CA GLU A 191 15.43 23.46 6.55
C GLU A 191 14.09 22.97 6.00
N ILE A 192 13.84 21.64 6.01
CA ILE A 192 12.68 21.04 5.35
C ILE A 192 11.88 20.15 6.32
N ILE A 193 12.54 19.19 7.02
CA ILE A 193 11.81 18.15 7.74
C ILE A 193 11.26 18.66 9.07
N GLU A 194 12.04 19.38 9.89
CA GLU A 194 11.57 19.99 11.16
C GLU A 194 10.38 20.94 10.93
N PRO A 195 10.41 21.88 9.96
CA PRO A 195 9.25 22.69 9.64
C PRO A 195 8.03 21.86 9.23
N ALA A 196 8.22 20.80 8.44
CA ALA A 196 7.14 19.90 8.04
C ALA A 196 6.53 19.14 9.23
N VAL A 197 7.36 18.66 10.16
CA VAL A 197 6.90 18.00 11.40
C VAL A 197 6.06 18.96 12.24
N ALA A 198 6.52 20.19 12.43
CA ALA A 198 5.79 21.21 13.19
C ALA A 198 4.43 21.56 12.54
N GLU A 199 4.41 21.70 11.22
CA GLU A 199 3.17 21.95 10.47
C GLU A 199 2.21 20.76 10.55
N LEU A 200 2.70 19.54 10.35
CA LEU A 200 1.90 18.32 10.41
C LEU A 200 1.30 18.12 11.82
N GLN A 201 2.09 18.32 12.87
CA GLN A 201 1.62 18.27 14.26
C GLN A 201 0.51 19.30 14.52
N SER A 202 0.65 20.51 13.98
CA SER A 202 -0.35 21.57 14.11
C SER A 202 -1.65 21.29 13.34
N ALA A 203 -1.55 20.63 12.19
CA ALA A 203 -2.69 20.26 11.34
C ALA A 203 -3.54 19.12 11.94
N ILE A 204 -2.92 18.27 12.77
CA ILE A 204 -3.61 17.16 13.44
C ILE A 204 -4.32 17.70 14.68
N ARG A 205 -5.64 17.94 14.56
CA ARG A 205 -6.47 18.52 15.63
C ARG A 205 -6.68 17.62 16.87
N ASN A 206 -5.99 16.47 16.95
CA ASN A 206 -6.05 15.59 18.10
C ASN A 206 -4.77 15.74 18.95
N PRO A 207 -4.84 16.31 20.15
CA PRO A 207 -3.66 16.53 21.02
C PRO A 207 -3.02 15.22 21.53
N GLN A 208 -3.71 14.10 21.39
CA GLN A 208 -3.19 12.77 21.77
C GLN A 208 -2.40 12.09 20.64
N SER A 209 -2.53 12.57 19.39
CA SER A 209 -1.70 12.09 18.28
C SER A 209 -0.32 12.73 18.38
N ALA A 210 0.73 11.91 18.23
CA ALA A 210 2.12 12.37 18.29
C ALA A 210 2.77 12.25 16.92
N ILE A 211 3.38 13.33 16.45
CA ILE A 211 4.30 13.33 15.31
C ILE A 211 5.67 13.69 15.86
N GLU A 212 6.60 12.77 15.79
CA GLU A 212 7.94 12.94 16.34
C GLU A 212 8.98 12.85 15.23
N GLY A 213 9.89 13.80 15.16
CA GLY A 213 10.97 13.81 14.15
C GLY A 213 11.60 15.18 13.96
N PRO A 214 12.62 15.26 13.11
CA PRO A 214 13.26 14.12 12.40
C PRO A 214 14.01 13.18 13.37
N LEU A 215 13.79 11.88 13.23
CA LEU A 215 14.46 10.85 14.03
C LEU A 215 15.57 10.16 13.22
N SER A 216 16.60 9.70 13.92
CA SER A 216 17.74 9.02 13.30
C SER A 216 17.29 7.76 12.53
N PRO A 217 17.58 7.65 11.21
CA PRO A 217 17.06 6.57 10.36
C PRO A 217 17.54 5.17 10.75
N ASP A 218 18.70 5.06 11.38
CA ASP A 218 19.30 3.80 11.82
C ASP A 218 18.64 3.18 13.06
N THR A 219 17.89 3.97 13.83
CA THR A 219 17.26 3.52 15.08
C THR A 219 15.73 3.56 15.06
N VAL A 220 15.13 4.42 14.24
CA VAL A 220 13.68 4.66 14.24
C VAL A 220 12.85 3.40 13.95
N PHE A 221 13.33 2.52 13.07
CA PHE A 221 12.60 1.30 12.72
C PHE A 221 12.64 0.23 13.83
N HIS A 222 13.71 0.19 14.63
CA HIS A 222 13.74 -0.63 15.83
C HIS A 222 12.67 -0.16 16.82
N ARG A 223 12.61 1.14 17.10
CA ARG A 223 11.59 1.74 17.98
C ARG A 223 10.17 1.47 17.49
N ALA A 224 9.94 1.57 16.17
CA ALA A 224 8.65 1.24 15.56
C ALA A 224 8.31 -0.26 15.71
N ALA A 225 9.27 -1.17 15.52
CA ALA A 225 9.06 -2.60 15.67
C ALA A 225 8.77 -2.99 17.15
N GLU A 226 9.33 -2.26 18.13
CA GLU A 226 9.00 -2.40 19.56
C GLU A 226 7.65 -1.76 19.95
N GLY A 227 6.96 -1.10 19.01
CA GLY A 227 5.62 -0.56 19.20
C GLY A 227 5.59 0.84 19.81
N GLU A 228 6.69 1.58 19.75
CA GLU A 228 6.71 2.97 20.17
C GLU A 228 5.95 3.87 19.20
N PHE A 229 6.00 3.54 17.89
CA PHE A 229 5.29 4.22 16.82
C PHE A 229 4.38 3.27 16.06
N ASP A 230 3.29 3.80 15.55
CA ASP A 230 2.30 3.07 14.75
C ASP A 230 2.67 3.08 13.25
N ALA A 231 3.49 4.05 12.83
CA ALA A 231 4.07 4.13 11.48
C ALA A 231 5.31 5.02 11.43
N VAL A 232 6.10 4.86 10.36
CA VAL A 232 7.25 5.72 10.03
C VAL A 232 6.99 6.41 8.70
N LEU A 233 7.09 7.75 8.66
CA LEU A 233 7.11 8.54 7.45
C LEU A 233 8.55 8.61 6.94
N CYS A 234 8.80 8.03 5.77
CA CYS A 234 10.12 7.87 5.19
C CYS A 234 10.35 8.87 4.06
N MET A 235 11.54 9.41 3.97
CA MET A 235 11.90 10.40 2.96
C MET A 235 12.09 9.77 1.57
N TYR A 236 12.52 8.50 1.50
CA TYR A 236 12.72 7.79 0.24
C TYR A 236 12.39 6.30 0.35
N HIS A 237 12.27 5.67 -0.82
CA HIS A 237 11.80 4.31 -1.01
C HIS A 237 12.54 3.27 -0.14
N ASP A 238 13.85 3.12 -0.32
CA ASP A 238 14.60 2.05 0.34
C ASP A 238 14.77 2.30 1.85
N GLN A 239 14.67 3.55 2.31
CA GLN A 239 14.66 3.87 3.74
C GLN A 239 13.56 3.12 4.48
N GLY A 240 12.37 3.04 3.89
CA GLY A 240 11.23 2.34 4.48
C GLY A 240 11.17 0.87 4.10
N LEU A 241 11.49 0.52 2.85
CA LEU A 241 11.28 -0.84 2.36
C LEU A 241 12.32 -1.83 2.84
N ILE A 242 13.58 -1.45 3.01
CA ILE A 242 14.61 -2.35 3.54
C ILE A 242 14.23 -2.88 4.92
N PRO A 243 13.96 -2.05 5.94
CA PRO A 243 13.58 -2.55 7.27
C PRO A 243 12.23 -3.28 7.27
N LEU A 244 11.25 -2.84 6.49
CA LEU A 244 9.97 -3.53 6.37
C LEU A 244 10.15 -4.94 5.79
N LYS A 245 10.88 -5.07 4.69
CA LYS A 245 11.12 -6.38 4.05
C LYS A 245 11.99 -7.29 4.92
N LEU A 246 12.95 -6.75 5.64
CA LEU A 246 13.71 -7.53 6.61
C LEU A 246 12.82 -8.09 7.73
N HIS A 247 11.85 -7.29 8.20
CA HIS A 247 10.95 -7.65 9.31
C HIS A 247 9.80 -8.56 8.85
N ALA A 248 9.21 -8.32 7.67
CA ALA A 248 7.95 -8.95 7.25
C ALA A 248 7.92 -9.30 5.74
N PHE A 249 8.96 -9.96 5.23
CA PHE A 249 9.13 -10.28 3.80
C PHE A 249 7.92 -10.98 3.17
N HIS A 250 7.29 -11.89 3.91
CA HIS A 250 6.19 -12.70 3.41
C HIS A 250 4.79 -12.12 3.67
N GLU A 251 4.68 -11.05 4.43
CA GLU A 251 3.40 -10.46 4.85
C GLU A 251 3.26 -9.00 4.42
N GLY A 252 4.23 -8.50 3.65
CA GLY A 252 4.23 -7.14 3.15
C GLY A 252 3.00 -6.86 2.27
N VAL A 253 2.31 -5.76 2.53
CA VAL A 253 1.16 -5.28 1.78
C VAL A 253 1.43 -3.87 1.31
N ASN A 254 1.28 -3.63 0.01
CA ASN A 254 1.30 -2.30 -0.56
C ASN A 254 -0.12 -1.71 -0.52
N VAL A 255 -0.24 -0.47 -0.10
CA VAL A 255 -1.49 0.29 0.01
C VAL A 255 -1.35 1.60 -0.74
N THR A 256 -2.34 1.95 -1.54
CA THR A 256 -2.44 3.28 -2.13
C THR A 256 -3.30 4.17 -1.24
N LEU A 257 -2.68 5.13 -0.56
CA LEU A 257 -3.37 6.12 0.25
C LEU A 257 -4.07 7.17 -0.62
N GLY A 258 -5.16 7.77 -0.10
CA GLY A 258 -5.85 8.87 -0.76
C GLY A 258 -6.90 8.48 -1.81
N LEU A 259 -7.04 7.21 -2.17
CA LEU A 259 -8.09 6.75 -3.08
C LEU A 259 -9.48 6.77 -2.42
N PRO A 260 -10.57 6.93 -3.18
CA PRO A 260 -11.95 6.94 -2.66
C PRO A 260 -12.42 5.56 -2.17
N PHE A 261 -11.65 4.53 -2.40
CA PHE A 261 -11.84 3.17 -1.89
C PHE A 261 -10.49 2.54 -1.56
N PRO A 262 -10.43 1.60 -0.60
CA PRO A 262 -9.21 0.88 -0.29
C PRO A 262 -8.67 0.11 -1.50
N ARG A 263 -7.39 0.29 -1.79
CA ARG A 263 -6.66 -0.52 -2.74
C ARG A 263 -5.41 -1.08 -2.10
N THR A 264 -5.31 -2.40 -2.06
CA THR A 264 -4.17 -3.14 -1.52
C THR A 264 -3.59 -4.10 -2.55
N SER A 265 -2.38 -4.53 -2.35
CA SER A 265 -1.75 -5.59 -3.15
C SER A 265 -0.65 -6.29 -2.36
N PRO A 266 -0.32 -7.56 -2.68
CA PRO A 266 0.90 -8.18 -2.17
C PRO A 266 2.14 -7.40 -2.62
N ASP A 267 3.19 -7.44 -1.79
CA ASP A 267 4.46 -6.76 -2.03
C ASP A 267 5.50 -7.69 -2.67
N HIS A 268 5.10 -8.36 -3.77
CA HIS A 268 5.98 -9.20 -4.60
C HIS A 268 5.53 -9.16 -6.07
N GLY A 269 6.41 -9.61 -6.96
CA GLY A 269 6.17 -9.65 -8.40
C GLY A 269 5.44 -10.91 -8.87
N THR A 270 5.40 -11.09 -10.17
CA THR A 270 4.74 -12.20 -10.88
C THR A 270 5.42 -13.56 -10.69
N ALA A 271 6.70 -13.58 -10.34
CA ALA A 271 7.49 -14.77 -10.05
C ALA A 271 7.26 -15.92 -11.06
N PHE A 272 7.40 -15.62 -12.35
CA PHE A 272 7.13 -16.55 -13.45
C PHE A 272 7.91 -17.86 -13.36
N GLU A 273 9.09 -17.81 -12.77
CA GLU A 273 10.00 -18.96 -12.61
C GLU A 273 9.44 -20.04 -11.68
N ILE A 274 8.50 -19.69 -10.78
CA ILE A 274 7.86 -20.65 -9.87
C ILE A 274 6.36 -20.85 -10.15
N ALA A 275 5.80 -20.17 -11.15
CA ALA A 275 4.39 -20.27 -11.48
C ALA A 275 4.00 -21.72 -11.86
N GLY A 276 2.95 -22.25 -11.21
CA GLY A 276 2.46 -23.61 -11.41
C GLY A 276 3.29 -24.72 -10.78
N LYS A 277 4.30 -24.39 -9.97
CA LYS A 277 5.11 -25.39 -9.26
C LYS A 277 4.56 -25.76 -7.88
N GLY A 278 3.49 -25.13 -7.42
CA GLY A 278 2.87 -25.40 -6.12
C GLY A 278 3.73 -24.95 -4.93
N VAL A 279 4.68 -24.03 -5.13
CA VAL A 279 5.58 -23.52 -4.10
C VAL A 279 5.36 -22.04 -3.78
N ALA A 280 4.44 -21.37 -4.49
CA ALA A 280 4.10 -19.98 -4.22
C ALA A 280 3.42 -19.81 -2.86
N ARG A 281 3.77 -18.75 -2.14
CA ARG A 281 3.21 -18.43 -0.81
C ARG A 281 2.11 -17.41 -0.94
N ALA A 282 0.96 -17.69 -0.34
CA ALA A 282 -0.20 -16.78 -0.36
C ALA A 282 -0.24 -15.79 0.80
N ASP A 283 0.75 -15.78 1.71
CA ASP A 283 0.69 -15.00 2.96
C ASP A 283 0.49 -13.50 2.70
N SER A 284 1.24 -12.91 1.77
CA SER A 284 1.11 -11.49 1.40
C SER A 284 -0.24 -11.20 0.73
N MET A 285 -0.78 -12.12 -0.09
CA MET A 285 -2.12 -11.97 -0.69
C MET A 285 -3.21 -12.06 0.39
N ILE A 286 -3.12 -12.99 1.34
CA ILE A 286 -4.03 -13.10 2.47
C ILE A 286 -3.98 -11.82 3.32
N ALA A 287 -2.77 -11.31 3.61
CA ALA A 287 -2.60 -10.07 4.35
C ALA A 287 -3.22 -8.88 3.60
N ALA A 288 -3.05 -8.79 2.27
CA ALA A 288 -3.62 -7.75 1.43
C ALA A 288 -5.17 -7.81 1.43
N ILE A 289 -5.75 -9.00 1.34
CA ILE A 289 -7.22 -9.20 1.41
C ILE A 289 -7.75 -8.82 2.80
N ASN A 290 -7.11 -9.27 3.87
CA ASN A 290 -7.50 -8.94 5.24
C ASN A 290 -7.50 -7.43 5.49
N LEU A 291 -6.45 -6.75 5.06
CA LEU A 291 -6.36 -5.29 5.18
C LEU A 291 -7.44 -4.59 4.34
N ALA A 292 -7.72 -5.07 3.12
CA ALA A 292 -8.80 -4.52 2.30
C ALA A 292 -10.16 -4.64 3.00
N VAL A 293 -10.45 -5.78 3.65
CA VAL A 293 -11.67 -5.99 4.44
C VAL A 293 -11.71 -5.05 5.65
N GLU A 294 -10.59 -4.91 6.37
CA GLU A 294 -10.47 -3.99 7.52
C GLU A 294 -10.85 -2.56 7.11
N LEU A 295 -10.20 -2.05 6.07
CA LEU A 295 -10.41 -0.70 5.56
C LEU A 295 -11.82 -0.50 4.97
N ALA A 296 -12.37 -1.50 4.28
CA ALA A 296 -13.71 -1.45 3.71
C ALA A 296 -14.81 -1.29 4.77
N LYS A 297 -14.61 -1.80 5.98
CA LYS A 297 -15.57 -1.65 7.09
C LYS A 297 -15.76 -0.18 7.50
N LYS A 298 -14.71 0.63 7.35
CA LYS A 298 -14.71 2.06 7.71
C LYS A 298 -15.08 2.99 6.55
N ARG A 299 -15.11 2.47 5.31
CA ARG A 299 -15.51 3.26 4.14
C ARG A 299 -16.96 3.70 4.27
N LYS A 300 -17.18 5.01 4.25
CA LYS A 300 -18.51 5.59 4.03
C LYS A 300 -18.74 5.61 2.53
N ARG A 301 -19.85 5.03 2.05
CA ARG A 301 -20.30 5.23 0.68
C ARG A 301 -20.76 6.66 0.53
N ALA A 302 -20.42 7.31 -0.58
CA ALA A 302 -20.85 8.66 -0.89
C ALA A 302 -22.35 8.72 -1.19
#